data_11738f73fe955630fc3414a29a901742
#
_entry.id   11738f73fe955630fc3414a29a901742
#
_cell.length_a   1.000
_cell.length_b   1.000
_cell.length_c   1.000
_cell.angle_alpha   90.00
_cell.angle_beta   90.00
_cell.angle_gamma   90.00
#
_symmetry.space_group_name_H-M   'P 1'
#
loop_
_entity.id
_entity.type
_entity.pdbx_description
1 polymer ?
#
loop_
_entity_poly.entity_id
_entity_poly.type
_entity_poly.pdbx_seq_one_letter_code
_entity_poly.pdbx_strand_id
1 'polypeptide(L)'
;DITRNHLSIVLIDLALNIIDNTRLRIPFHESHDYFCILKQEFEKIVSKNIPDRSKLLGVGIALPVIIGEDHKTVTYATVIPLSLNIYNFFSDYIHEPFLFFNDANSAGLAESWKGDYKDAVAYLSLSSSIGGAYMNNKMIYGGSNNRGGEFGHMTIIPHGKRCYCGRYGCLDAYCTANVLTDFTEGNLKEF
;
A
#
# COMPACT_ATOMS: atom_id res chain seq x y z
N ASP A 1 1.01 -5.86 3.90
CA ASP A 1 1.17 -4.43 3.61
C ASP A 1 2.61 -4.04 3.93
N ILE A 2 3.29 -3.43 2.97
CA ILE A 2 4.68 -2.98 3.08
C ILE A 2 4.72 -1.49 2.79
N THR A 3 5.09 -0.73 3.80
CA THR A 3 5.30 0.71 3.70
C THR A 3 6.79 1.07 3.83
N ARG A 4 7.13 2.33 3.70
CA ARG A 4 8.51 2.79 3.89
C ARG A 4 9.11 2.37 5.24
N ASN A 5 8.30 2.31 6.31
CA ASN A 5 8.77 2.15 7.68
C ASN A 5 8.13 0.96 8.42
N HIS A 6 7.21 0.23 7.81
CA HIS A 6 6.50 -0.87 8.47
C HIS A 6 6.26 -2.03 7.51
N LEU A 7 6.31 -3.22 8.09
CA LEU A 7 5.81 -4.46 7.53
C LEU A 7 4.61 -4.90 8.37
N SER A 8 3.45 -5.10 7.75
CA SER A 8 2.26 -5.64 8.40
C SER A 8 1.81 -6.89 7.66
N ILE A 9 1.52 -7.95 8.40
CA ILE A 9 0.96 -9.20 7.88
C ILE A 9 -0.36 -9.43 8.60
N VAL A 10 -1.41 -9.69 7.83
CA VAL A 10 -2.76 -9.97 8.35
C VAL A 10 -3.25 -11.24 7.70
N LEU A 11 -3.68 -12.20 8.51
CA LEU A 11 -4.37 -13.40 8.07
C LEU A 11 -5.88 -13.19 8.19
N ILE A 12 -6.58 -13.37 7.09
CA ILE A 12 -8.05 -13.22 7.01
C ILE A 12 -8.69 -14.48 6.46
N ASP A 13 -9.93 -14.73 6.84
CA ASP A 13 -10.76 -15.75 6.21
C ASP A 13 -11.56 -15.20 5.01
N LEU A 14 -12.29 -16.06 4.31
CA LEU A 14 -13.13 -15.66 3.17
C LEU A 14 -14.32 -14.78 3.55
N ALA A 15 -14.67 -14.70 4.84
CA ALA A 15 -15.68 -13.78 5.36
C ALA A 15 -15.07 -12.45 5.82
N LEU A 16 -13.78 -12.21 5.53
CA LEU A 16 -12.99 -11.03 5.89
C LEU A 16 -12.80 -10.83 7.39
N ASN A 17 -12.95 -11.90 8.19
CA ASN A 17 -12.59 -11.83 9.61
C ASN A 17 -11.06 -11.89 9.75
N ILE A 18 -10.52 -11.03 10.60
CA ILE A 18 -9.10 -11.08 10.96
C ILE A 18 -8.88 -12.23 11.92
N ILE A 19 -8.09 -13.22 11.50
CA ILE A 19 -7.71 -14.38 12.31
C ILE A 19 -6.49 -14.07 13.18
N ASP A 20 -5.47 -13.46 12.56
CA ASP A 20 -4.23 -13.07 13.23
C ASP A 20 -3.55 -11.92 12.49
N ASN A 21 -2.70 -11.18 13.17
CA ASN A 21 -1.93 -10.12 12.54
C ASN A 21 -0.62 -9.86 13.29
N THR A 22 0.35 -9.29 12.58
CA THR A 22 1.57 -8.71 13.14
C THR A 22 1.91 -7.43 12.42
N ARG A 23 2.54 -6.49 13.14
CA ARG A 23 3.07 -5.27 12.56
C ARG A 23 4.45 -4.97 13.17
N LEU A 24 5.43 -4.85 12.30
CA LEU A 24 6.81 -4.53 12.65
C LEU A 24 7.15 -3.13 12.17
N ARG A 25 7.83 -2.38 13.03
CA ARG A 25 8.48 -1.13 12.61
C ARG A 25 9.85 -1.47 12.07
N ILE A 26 9.91 -1.68 10.77
CA ILE A 26 11.14 -2.01 10.05
C ILE A 26 11.17 -1.23 8.73
N PRO A 27 12.20 -0.41 8.48
CA PRO A 27 12.37 0.27 7.20
C PRO A 27 12.49 -0.73 6.05
N PHE A 28 11.79 -0.43 4.96
CA PHE A 28 11.88 -1.27 3.77
C PHE A 28 13.26 -1.15 3.13
N HIS A 29 13.89 -2.29 2.88
CA HIS A 29 15.07 -2.43 2.05
C HIS A 29 14.88 -3.63 1.14
N GLU A 30 15.20 -3.50 -0.14
CA GLU A 30 15.25 -4.63 -1.07
C GLU A 30 16.54 -5.42 -0.81
N SER A 31 16.53 -6.21 0.26
CA SER A 31 17.69 -6.97 0.74
C SER A 31 17.27 -8.35 1.24
N HIS A 32 18.21 -9.29 1.17
CA HIS A 32 18.01 -10.65 1.72
C HIS A 32 17.51 -10.63 3.17
N ASP A 33 18.11 -9.81 4.01
CA ASP A 33 17.76 -9.73 5.45
C ASP A 33 16.31 -9.30 5.67
N TYR A 34 15.85 -8.28 4.93
CA TYR A 34 14.45 -7.83 5.02
C TYR A 34 13.47 -8.95 4.63
N PHE A 35 13.74 -9.64 3.52
CA PHE A 35 12.89 -10.72 3.05
C PHE A 35 12.97 -11.98 3.91
N CYS A 36 14.09 -12.24 4.59
CA CYS A 36 14.17 -13.27 5.62
C CYS A 36 13.25 -12.97 6.80
N ILE A 37 13.21 -11.72 7.27
CA ILE A 37 12.30 -11.29 8.33
C ILE A 37 10.85 -11.42 7.87
N LEU A 38 10.53 -10.94 6.67
CA LEU A 38 9.20 -11.08 6.08
C LEU A 38 8.75 -12.55 6.05
N LYS A 39 9.59 -13.43 5.51
CA LYS A 39 9.34 -14.88 5.46
C LYS A 39 9.13 -15.47 6.85
N GLN A 40 9.99 -15.14 7.81
CA GLN A 40 9.90 -15.64 9.18
C GLN A 40 8.56 -15.26 9.84
N GLU A 41 8.14 -14.01 9.73
CA GLU A 41 6.87 -13.54 10.31
C GLU A 41 5.66 -14.12 9.57
N PHE A 42 5.75 -14.26 8.24
CA PHE A 42 4.73 -14.93 7.45
C PHE A 42 4.55 -16.39 7.88
N GLU A 43 5.63 -17.15 7.94
CA GLU A 43 5.62 -18.55 8.37
C GLU A 43 5.09 -18.73 9.81
N LYS A 44 5.44 -17.82 10.70
CA LYS A 44 4.97 -17.82 12.09
C LYS A 44 3.45 -17.69 12.18
N ILE A 45 2.84 -16.76 11.42
CA ILE A 45 1.39 -16.59 11.38
C ILE A 45 0.72 -17.79 10.72
N VAL A 46 1.24 -18.27 9.58
CA VAL A 46 0.64 -19.37 8.84
C VAL A 46 0.72 -20.66 9.63
N SER A 47 1.88 -21.04 10.16
CA SER A 47 2.05 -22.30 10.91
C SER A 47 1.22 -22.36 12.19
N LYS A 48 1.02 -21.21 12.84
CA LYS A 48 0.19 -21.11 14.05
C LYS A 48 -1.29 -21.33 13.76
N ASN A 49 -1.79 -20.81 12.65
CA ASN A 49 -3.23 -20.68 12.40
C ASN A 49 -3.76 -21.61 11.30
N ILE A 50 -2.89 -22.09 10.40
CA ILE A 50 -3.24 -22.93 9.23
C ILE A 50 -2.37 -24.20 9.24
N PRO A 51 -2.72 -25.23 10.07
CA PRO A 51 -1.97 -26.50 10.08
C PRO A 51 -1.99 -27.20 8.73
N ASP A 52 -3.07 -27.10 7.98
CA ASP A 52 -3.21 -27.61 6.62
C ASP A 52 -2.98 -26.48 5.62
N ARG A 53 -1.77 -26.40 5.09
CA ARG A 53 -1.34 -25.33 4.17
C ARG A 53 -2.13 -25.28 2.86
N SER A 54 -2.79 -26.36 2.47
CA SER A 54 -3.65 -26.36 1.28
C SER A 54 -4.88 -25.43 1.43
N LYS A 55 -5.19 -24.99 2.64
CA LYS A 55 -6.24 -24.02 2.93
C LYS A 55 -5.79 -22.56 2.76
N LEU A 56 -4.50 -22.30 2.61
CA LEU A 56 -3.99 -20.96 2.29
C LEU A 56 -4.14 -20.72 0.80
N LEU A 57 -5.10 -19.88 0.42
CA LEU A 57 -5.48 -19.66 -0.98
C LEU A 57 -4.47 -18.81 -1.75
N GLY A 58 -3.78 -17.91 -1.06
CA GLY A 58 -2.80 -17.02 -1.67
C GLY A 58 -2.48 -15.82 -0.79
N VAL A 59 -1.64 -14.93 -1.32
CA VAL A 59 -1.13 -13.76 -0.61
C VAL A 59 -1.37 -12.50 -1.46
N GLY A 60 -2.05 -11.51 -0.89
CA GLY A 60 -2.12 -10.16 -1.44
C GLY A 60 -1.04 -9.28 -0.81
N ILE A 61 -0.21 -8.65 -1.61
CA ILE A 61 0.88 -7.78 -1.15
C ILE A 61 0.58 -6.34 -1.54
N ALA A 62 0.20 -5.52 -0.56
CA ALA A 62 -0.06 -4.10 -0.75
C ALA A 62 1.24 -3.30 -0.66
N LEU A 63 1.49 -2.45 -1.68
CA LEU A 63 2.70 -1.64 -1.86
C LEU A 63 2.34 -0.22 -2.28
N PRO A 64 3.08 0.83 -1.83
CA PRO A 64 2.87 2.21 -2.26
C PRO A 64 3.52 2.48 -3.63
N VAL A 65 3.06 1.77 -4.65
CA VAL A 65 3.60 1.78 -6.02
C VAL A 65 2.47 1.66 -7.04
N ILE A 66 2.74 2.00 -8.30
CA ILE A 66 1.82 1.74 -9.40
C ILE A 66 2.13 0.35 -9.98
N ILE A 67 1.09 -0.46 -10.09
CA ILE A 67 1.17 -1.86 -10.50
C ILE A 67 0.48 -2.03 -11.85
N GLY A 68 1.06 -2.86 -12.70
CA GLY A 68 0.49 -3.23 -13.99
C GLY A 68 -0.79 -4.05 -13.86
N GLU A 69 -1.51 -4.22 -14.96
CA GLU A 69 -2.77 -5.00 -15.02
C GLU A 69 -2.56 -6.48 -14.68
N ASP A 70 -1.34 -6.98 -14.82
CA ASP A 70 -0.95 -8.36 -14.49
C ASP A 70 -0.83 -8.61 -12.98
N HIS A 71 -0.90 -7.56 -12.14
CA HIS A 71 -0.66 -7.60 -10.69
C HIS A 71 0.71 -8.18 -10.28
N LYS A 72 1.68 -8.17 -11.17
CA LYS A 72 3.04 -8.68 -10.97
C LYS A 72 4.11 -7.65 -11.28
N THR A 73 3.83 -6.77 -12.23
CA THR A 73 4.78 -5.77 -12.70
C THR A 73 4.61 -4.48 -11.92
N VAL A 74 5.69 -3.98 -11.31
CA VAL A 74 5.75 -2.62 -10.78
C VAL A 74 6.12 -1.68 -11.92
N THR A 75 5.24 -0.75 -12.25
CA THR A 75 5.43 0.19 -13.37
C THR A 75 6.03 1.52 -12.90
N TYR A 76 5.82 1.88 -11.63
CA TYR A 76 6.35 3.13 -11.06
C TYR A 76 6.42 3.05 -9.53
N ALA A 77 7.57 3.46 -8.97
CA ALA A 77 7.82 3.48 -7.53
C ALA A 77 8.61 4.74 -7.16
N THR A 78 8.09 5.54 -6.22
CA THR A 78 8.75 6.76 -5.73
C THR A 78 8.76 6.85 -4.21
N VAL A 79 7.80 6.22 -3.55
CA VAL A 79 7.66 6.26 -2.08
C VAL A 79 8.65 5.30 -1.41
N ILE A 80 8.86 4.13 -2.01
CA ILE A 80 9.83 3.13 -1.56
C ILE A 80 10.78 2.76 -2.71
N PRO A 81 12.07 2.52 -2.41
CA PRO A 81 13.04 2.13 -3.44
C PRO A 81 12.83 0.66 -3.82
N LEU A 82 12.03 0.41 -4.84
CA LEU A 82 11.74 -0.91 -5.38
C LEU A 82 12.32 -1.05 -6.79
N SER A 83 12.94 -2.19 -7.08
CA SER A 83 13.29 -2.57 -8.45
C SER A 83 12.05 -3.00 -9.25
N LEU A 84 12.11 -2.84 -10.57
CA LEU A 84 11.03 -3.30 -11.46
C LEU A 84 10.89 -4.83 -11.46
N ASN A 85 11.92 -5.56 -11.06
CA ASN A 85 11.96 -7.02 -11.00
C ASN A 85 11.60 -7.59 -9.63
N ILE A 86 11.03 -6.80 -8.75
CA ILE A 86 10.72 -7.16 -7.36
C ILE A 86 9.86 -8.43 -7.25
N TYR A 87 9.04 -8.74 -8.25
CA TYR A 87 8.22 -9.96 -8.25
C TYR A 87 9.06 -11.22 -8.13
N ASN A 88 10.15 -11.31 -8.89
CA ASN A 88 11.06 -12.47 -8.81
C ASN A 88 11.71 -12.56 -7.44
N PHE A 89 12.07 -11.42 -6.86
CA PHE A 89 12.64 -11.37 -5.53
C PHE A 89 11.66 -11.90 -4.45
N PHE A 90 10.40 -11.52 -4.51
CA PHE A 90 9.37 -12.08 -3.63
C PHE A 90 9.17 -13.58 -3.82
N SER A 91 9.26 -14.09 -5.07
CA SER A 91 9.09 -15.51 -5.40
C SER A 91 10.13 -16.42 -4.73
N ASP A 92 11.31 -15.90 -4.40
CA ASP A 92 12.35 -16.64 -3.69
C ASP A 92 12.01 -16.89 -2.21
N TYR A 93 11.06 -16.12 -1.66
CA TYR A 93 10.69 -16.18 -0.23
C TYR A 93 9.26 -16.61 0.04
N ILE A 94 8.32 -16.29 -0.86
CA ILE A 94 6.90 -16.64 -0.76
C ILE A 94 6.59 -17.61 -1.89
N HIS A 95 6.22 -18.84 -1.55
CA HIS A 95 5.96 -19.93 -2.51
C HIS A 95 4.47 -20.12 -2.82
N GLU A 96 3.59 -19.50 -2.04
CA GLU A 96 2.17 -19.44 -2.32
C GLU A 96 1.89 -18.52 -3.52
N PRO A 97 0.79 -18.73 -4.25
CA PRO A 97 0.34 -17.77 -5.25
C PRO A 97 0.20 -16.38 -4.63
N PHE A 98 0.85 -15.38 -5.20
CA PHE A 98 0.73 -14.00 -4.71
C PHE A 98 0.56 -13.00 -5.84
N LEU A 99 -0.05 -11.86 -5.48
CA LEU A 99 -0.27 -10.73 -6.37
C LEU A 99 0.05 -9.42 -5.64
N PHE A 100 0.51 -8.43 -6.39
CA PHE A 100 0.71 -7.08 -5.91
C PHE A 100 -0.52 -6.21 -6.09
N PHE A 101 -0.74 -5.31 -5.14
CA PHE A 101 -1.80 -4.31 -5.15
C PHE A 101 -1.25 -2.97 -4.69
N ASN A 102 -1.80 -1.88 -5.24
CA ASN A 102 -1.52 -0.56 -4.69
C ASN A 102 -2.19 -0.44 -3.29
N ASP A 103 -1.48 0.11 -2.33
CA ASP A 103 -1.91 0.23 -0.93
C ASP A 103 -3.17 1.08 -0.76
N ALA A 104 -3.22 2.27 -1.38
CA ALA A 104 -4.37 3.17 -1.30
C ALA A 104 -5.60 2.59 -2.00
N ASN A 105 -5.42 1.93 -3.15
CA ASN A 105 -6.50 1.23 -3.86
C ASN A 105 -7.06 0.09 -3.00
N SER A 106 -6.20 -0.71 -2.37
CA SER A 106 -6.63 -1.81 -1.49
C SER A 106 -7.40 -1.30 -0.28
N ALA A 107 -6.91 -0.23 0.36
CA ALA A 107 -7.58 0.38 1.51
C ALA A 107 -8.94 0.98 1.12
N GLY A 108 -8.99 1.72 0.01
CA GLY A 108 -10.23 2.29 -0.50
C GLY A 108 -11.27 1.23 -0.85
N LEU A 109 -10.84 0.13 -1.48
CA LEU A 109 -11.72 -0.99 -1.80
C LEU A 109 -12.28 -1.64 -0.53
N ALA A 110 -11.44 -1.89 0.47
CA ALA A 110 -11.86 -2.46 1.74
C ALA A 110 -12.92 -1.58 2.45
N GLU A 111 -12.70 -0.27 2.51
CA GLU A 111 -13.66 0.68 3.08
C GLU A 111 -14.96 0.74 2.27
N SER A 112 -14.88 0.70 0.94
CA SER A 112 -16.07 0.69 0.07
C SER A 112 -16.92 -0.58 0.29
N TRP A 113 -16.29 -1.72 0.48
CA TRP A 113 -16.99 -2.97 0.76
C TRP A 113 -17.63 -2.97 2.14
N LYS A 114 -16.90 -2.52 3.16
CA LYS A 114 -17.38 -2.45 4.54
C LYS A 114 -18.51 -1.45 4.74
N GLY A 115 -18.41 -0.28 4.09
CA GLY A 115 -19.40 0.78 4.18
C GLY A 115 -20.66 0.59 3.32
N ASP A 116 -20.73 -0.50 2.55
CA ASP A 116 -21.82 -0.78 1.59
C ASP A 116 -22.15 0.40 0.65
N TYR A 117 -21.11 1.15 0.26
CA TYR A 117 -21.27 2.22 -0.72
C TYR A 117 -21.56 1.64 -2.10
N LYS A 118 -22.65 2.10 -2.72
CA LYS A 118 -23.12 1.60 -4.03
C LYS A 118 -22.76 2.50 -5.19
N ASP A 119 -22.55 3.79 -4.90
CA ASP A 119 -22.26 4.81 -5.90
C ASP A 119 -20.76 5.05 -6.07
N ALA A 120 -20.42 6.12 -6.77
CA ALA A 120 -19.07 6.59 -6.93
C ALA A 120 -18.48 7.03 -5.57
N VAL A 121 -17.30 6.49 -5.23
CA VAL A 121 -16.59 6.77 -3.99
C VAL A 121 -15.18 7.25 -4.31
N ALA A 122 -14.78 8.36 -3.70
CA ALA A 122 -13.39 8.80 -3.65
C ALA A 122 -12.84 8.50 -2.24
N TYR A 123 -11.80 7.72 -2.16
CA TYR A 123 -11.04 7.42 -0.94
C TYR A 123 -9.75 8.24 -0.93
N LEU A 124 -9.45 8.85 0.20
CA LEU A 124 -8.21 9.59 0.42
C LEU A 124 -7.49 9.02 1.65
N SER A 125 -6.26 8.59 1.46
CA SER A 125 -5.34 8.17 2.53
C SER A 125 -4.41 9.32 2.86
N LEU A 126 -4.59 9.94 4.02
CA LEU A 126 -3.77 11.06 4.48
C LEU A 126 -2.70 10.52 5.42
N SER A 127 -1.47 10.42 4.94
CA SER A 127 -0.32 9.91 5.70
C SER A 127 0.97 10.68 5.36
N SER A 128 2.12 10.03 5.38
CA SER A 128 3.40 10.64 4.93
C SER A 128 3.39 11.02 3.44
N SER A 129 2.50 10.43 2.66
CA SER A 129 2.11 10.84 1.32
C SER A 129 0.58 10.72 1.20
N ILE A 130 -0.02 11.41 0.24
CA ILE A 130 -1.45 11.30 -0.03
C ILE A 130 -1.68 10.27 -1.11
N GLY A 131 -2.23 9.13 -0.73
CA GLY A 131 -2.76 8.13 -1.63
C GLY A 131 -4.26 8.32 -1.87
N GLY A 132 -4.79 7.63 -2.87
CA GLY A 132 -6.23 7.64 -3.10
C GLY A 132 -6.71 6.55 -4.02
N ALA A 133 -8.02 6.35 -4.01
CA ALA A 133 -8.71 5.47 -4.92
C ALA A 133 -10.03 6.09 -5.37
N TYR A 134 -10.38 5.89 -6.61
CA TYR A 134 -11.71 6.18 -7.12
C TYR A 134 -12.39 4.86 -7.48
N MET A 135 -13.60 4.69 -6.98
CA MET A 135 -14.37 3.48 -7.17
C MET A 135 -15.76 3.80 -7.66
N ASN A 136 -16.32 2.94 -8.48
CA ASN A 136 -17.71 2.98 -8.90
C ASN A 136 -18.26 1.55 -8.86
N ASN A 137 -19.44 1.36 -8.24
CA ASN A 137 -20.02 0.04 -8.04
C ASN A 137 -19.05 -0.97 -7.41
N LYS A 138 -18.31 -0.55 -6.39
CA LYS A 138 -17.29 -1.37 -5.70
C LYS A 138 -16.14 -1.87 -6.59
N MET A 139 -15.92 -1.24 -7.73
CA MET A 139 -14.82 -1.52 -8.63
C MET A 139 -13.87 -0.34 -8.69
N ILE A 140 -12.57 -0.59 -8.57
CA ILE A 140 -11.54 0.44 -8.67
C ILE A 140 -11.47 0.91 -10.12
N TYR A 141 -11.46 2.22 -10.31
CA TYR A 141 -11.19 2.85 -11.59
C TYR A 141 -9.70 3.16 -11.70
N GLY A 142 -8.97 2.28 -12.39
CA GLY A 142 -7.53 2.42 -12.56
C GLY A 142 -7.12 3.48 -13.61
N GLY A 143 -8.03 3.87 -14.51
CA GLY A 143 -7.66 4.69 -15.67
C GLY A 143 -6.77 3.92 -16.65
N SER A 144 -6.26 4.61 -17.68
CA SER A 144 -5.53 3.97 -18.78
C SER A 144 -4.16 3.35 -18.39
N ASN A 145 -3.58 3.74 -17.26
CA ASN A 145 -2.25 3.30 -16.82
C ASN A 145 -2.21 2.97 -15.32
N ASN A 146 -3.32 2.54 -14.76
CA ASN A 146 -3.50 2.28 -13.32
C ASN A 146 -3.11 3.47 -12.41
N ARG A 147 -3.30 4.70 -12.92
CA ARG A 147 -3.06 5.97 -12.22
C ARG A 147 -4.36 6.67 -11.81
N GLY A 148 -5.49 5.98 -11.88
CA GLY A 148 -6.74 6.49 -11.34
C GLY A 148 -6.62 6.64 -9.83
N GLY A 149 -7.14 7.75 -9.27
CA GLY A 149 -7.06 7.98 -7.83
C GLY A 149 -5.78 8.62 -7.31
N GLU A 150 -4.85 9.05 -8.17
CA GLU A 150 -3.63 9.79 -7.80
C GLU A 150 -3.94 11.21 -7.31
N PHE A 151 -4.86 11.33 -6.32
CA PHE A 151 -5.36 12.63 -5.82
C PHE A 151 -4.27 13.47 -5.17
N GLY A 152 -3.28 12.84 -4.51
CA GLY A 152 -2.14 13.54 -3.94
C GLY A 152 -1.38 14.38 -4.96
N HIS A 153 -1.43 14.00 -6.23
CA HIS A 153 -0.74 14.69 -7.30
C HIS A 153 -1.63 15.62 -8.13
N MET A 154 -2.87 15.90 -7.69
CA MET A 154 -3.67 16.99 -8.28
C MET A 154 -3.03 18.34 -7.94
N THR A 155 -2.90 19.21 -8.95
CA THR A 155 -2.39 20.56 -8.76
C THR A 155 -3.45 21.43 -8.11
N ILE A 156 -3.26 21.85 -6.86
CA ILE A 156 -4.15 22.74 -6.12
C ILE A 156 -3.67 24.19 -6.11
N ILE A 157 -2.35 24.41 -6.24
CA ILE A 157 -1.74 25.76 -6.32
C ILE A 157 -0.79 25.79 -7.53
N PRO A 158 -1.20 26.37 -8.66
CA PRO A 158 -0.32 26.52 -9.83
C PRO A 158 0.98 27.23 -9.45
N HIS A 159 2.12 26.70 -9.93
CA HIS A 159 3.46 27.23 -9.62
C HIS A 159 3.82 27.24 -8.11
N GLY A 160 3.12 26.47 -7.28
CA GLY A 160 3.33 26.39 -5.83
C GLY A 160 4.55 25.57 -5.43
N LYS A 161 4.50 24.92 -4.24
CA LYS A 161 5.61 24.10 -3.72
C LYS A 161 5.94 22.96 -4.67
N ARG A 162 7.24 22.64 -4.77
CA ARG A 162 7.70 21.47 -5.54
C ARG A 162 7.28 20.19 -4.82
N CYS A 163 6.67 19.27 -5.56
CA CYS A 163 6.33 17.93 -5.10
C CYS A 163 7.48 16.94 -5.43
N TYR A 164 7.60 15.88 -4.66
CA TYR A 164 8.58 14.81 -4.91
C TYR A 164 8.38 14.12 -6.28
N CYS A 165 7.16 14.16 -6.83
CA CYS A 165 6.88 13.64 -8.17
C CYS A 165 7.48 14.51 -9.31
N GLY A 166 8.16 15.61 -8.97
CA GLY A 166 8.79 16.56 -9.92
C GLY A 166 7.90 17.70 -10.37
N ARG A 167 6.58 17.64 -10.14
CA ARG A 167 5.62 18.71 -10.47
C ARG A 167 5.54 19.76 -9.36
N TYR A 168 4.82 20.84 -9.62
CA TYR A 168 4.61 21.93 -8.67
C TYR A 168 3.13 22.04 -8.29
N GLY A 169 2.88 22.37 -7.03
CA GLY A 169 1.55 22.70 -6.53
C GLY A 169 0.63 21.52 -6.26
N CYS A 170 1.17 20.32 -6.18
CA CYS A 170 0.40 19.10 -5.85
C CYS A 170 -0.19 19.18 -4.43
N LEU A 171 -1.37 18.60 -4.21
CA LEU A 171 -2.01 18.45 -2.89
C LEU A 171 -1.05 17.83 -1.87
N ASP A 172 -0.29 16.84 -2.26
CA ASP A 172 0.70 16.13 -1.44
C ASP A 172 1.75 17.06 -0.82
N ALA A 173 2.17 18.12 -1.55
CA ALA A 173 3.13 19.07 -1.04
C ALA A 173 2.60 20.00 0.08
N TYR A 174 1.30 19.93 0.39
CA TYR A 174 0.64 20.81 1.37
C TYR A 174 -0.10 20.10 2.47
N CYS A 175 -0.51 18.86 2.28
CA CYS A 175 -1.47 18.17 3.16
C CYS A 175 -0.97 16.82 3.68
N THR A 176 0.33 16.55 3.66
CA THR A 176 0.92 15.32 4.23
C THR A 176 1.24 15.47 5.72
N ALA A 177 1.40 14.34 6.42
CA ALA A 177 1.87 14.34 7.80
C ALA A 177 3.23 15.04 7.96
N ASN A 178 4.09 15.01 6.93
CA ASN A 178 5.37 15.72 6.97
C ASN A 178 5.20 17.24 7.08
N VAL A 179 4.16 17.80 6.47
CA VAL A 179 3.85 19.23 6.60
C VAL A 179 3.50 19.57 8.05
N LEU A 180 2.76 18.68 8.74
CA LEU A 180 2.45 18.85 10.17
C LEU A 180 3.70 18.75 11.03
N THR A 181 4.62 17.82 10.72
CA THR A 181 5.89 17.70 11.48
C THR A 181 6.78 18.91 11.31
N ASP A 182 6.73 19.60 10.17
CA ASP A 182 7.48 20.84 9.94
C ASP A 182 6.99 21.97 10.85
N PHE A 183 5.68 22.01 11.20
CA PHE A 183 5.12 23.01 12.13
C PHE A 183 5.42 22.73 13.60
N THR A 184 5.72 21.48 13.95
CA THR A 184 5.91 21.02 15.33
C THR A 184 7.35 20.62 15.62
N GLU A 185 8.31 21.00 14.77
CA GLU A 185 9.72 20.59 14.88
C GLU A 185 9.88 19.07 15.08
N GLY A 186 8.98 18.28 14.48
CA GLY A 186 8.95 16.83 14.57
C GLY A 186 8.08 16.23 15.68
N ASN A 187 7.46 17.06 16.54
CA ASN A 187 6.63 16.59 17.65
C ASN A 187 5.13 16.61 17.33
N LEU A 188 4.62 15.53 16.72
CA LEU A 188 3.18 15.39 16.42
C LEU A 188 2.28 15.24 17.65
N LYS A 189 2.82 15.14 18.87
CA LYS A 189 2.01 15.04 20.10
C LYS A 189 1.49 16.39 20.59
N GLU A 190 1.94 17.50 19.99
CA GLU A 190 1.51 18.86 20.33
C GLU A 190 0.32 19.35 19.48
N PHE A 191 -0.21 18.47 18.60
CA PHE A 191 -1.45 18.71 17.84
C PHE A 191 -2.66 18.03 18.54
#